data_c9056ccc76ad5616955e0ff09e1b10c5
#
_entry.id   c9056ccc76ad5616955e0ff09e1b10c5
#
_cell.length_a   1.000
_cell.length_b   1.000
_cell.length_c   1.000
_cell.angle_alpha   90.00
_cell.angle_beta   90.00
_cell.angle_gamma   90.00
#
_symmetry.space_group_name_H-M   'P 1'
#
loop_
_entity.id
_entity.type
_entity.pdbx_description
1 polymer ?
#
loop_
_entity_poly.entity_id
_entity_poly.type
_entity_poly.pdbx_seq_one_letter_code
_entity_poly.pdbx_strand_id
1 'polypeptide(L)'
;MKINKYKITAVLFLVIIFWIGTVTLWNNRTEFKNMLHSGDVINETNKIYSENVAYSDTFIDMWSKTQSVTDVQLLDDAEYGNIIKDEKGNLYFPANDVDVTSLAENTINFAKMLSEKNIKFAYVQAPNKDLKGYTDKIVSDYNFSNKNADEFLSILDENGVDTLDLRELIIKENLDREKLFYKTDHHWTTTTAFWAYNKLVEYLNQTYNLNIDPNNYYRDINNYNLTEIKECYLGSLGRRVGKSVSGLDDYTFIEPNFKTDYKIYNGVTSKTNPIFKGNFHKAIVKDNILTSNDVTSNKHATYFEWDYGDLIIKNTLIDNDVKILLIKDSYSLPLAAFLSTCISELDMVDLRDTPKVDLQKKIADGDFDVVLVLYNTEVFNETMFGFDIK
;
A
#
# COMPACT_ATOMS: atom_id res chain seq x y z
N MET A 1 7.11 10.52 -60.42
CA MET A 1 7.00 11.38 -59.24
C MET A 1 7.69 10.68 -58.06
N LYS A 2 8.89 11.13 -57.63
CA LYS A 2 9.59 10.53 -56.48
C LYS A 2 8.77 10.89 -55.19
N ILE A 3 8.12 9.93 -54.60
CA ILE A 3 7.40 10.14 -53.36
C ILE A 3 8.45 10.45 -52.28
N ASN A 4 8.33 11.63 -51.67
CA ASN A 4 9.23 12.05 -50.62
C ASN A 4 8.91 11.23 -49.32
N LYS A 5 9.85 10.35 -48.94
CA LYS A 5 9.73 9.47 -47.79
C LYS A 5 9.36 10.21 -46.50
N TYR A 6 9.88 11.44 -46.31
CA TYR A 6 9.55 12.25 -45.12
C TYR A 6 8.09 12.70 -45.10
N LYS A 7 7.46 12.97 -46.27
CA LYS A 7 6.04 13.28 -46.35
C LYS A 7 5.18 12.08 -46.02
N ILE A 8 5.58 10.88 -46.45
CA ILE A 8 4.87 9.64 -46.09
C ILE A 8 4.95 9.42 -44.58
N THR A 9 6.14 9.51 -43.98
CA THR A 9 6.32 9.35 -42.52
C THR A 9 5.47 10.35 -41.75
N ALA A 10 5.46 11.65 -42.17
CA ALA A 10 4.65 12.67 -41.50
C ALA A 10 3.14 12.39 -41.61
N VAL A 11 2.65 11.92 -42.77
CA VAL A 11 1.24 11.56 -42.95
C VAL A 11 0.90 10.36 -42.10
N LEU A 12 1.73 9.30 -42.10
CA LEU A 12 1.50 8.12 -41.24
C LEU A 12 1.48 8.48 -39.75
N PHE A 13 2.39 9.33 -39.30
CA PHE A 13 2.43 9.83 -37.93
C PHE A 13 1.14 10.56 -37.56
N LEU A 14 0.67 11.47 -38.41
CA LEU A 14 -0.60 12.17 -38.18
C LEU A 14 -1.79 11.21 -38.15
N VAL A 15 -1.85 10.25 -39.07
CA VAL A 15 -2.92 9.23 -39.10
C VAL A 15 -2.95 8.43 -37.80
N ILE A 16 -1.79 8.00 -37.29
CA ILE A 16 -1.68 7.26 -36.02
C ILE A 16 -2.19 8.13 -34.87
N ILE A 17 -1.76 9.38 -34.75
CA ILE A 17 -2.21 10.28 -33.67
C ILE A 17 -3.72 10.50 -33.73
N PHE A 18 -4.26 10.79 -34.92
CA PHE A 18 -5.71 10.96 -35.08
C PHE A 18 -6.49 9.69 -34.75
N TRP A 19 -5.96 8.53 -35.13
CA TRP A 19 -6.57 7.24 -34.79
C TRP A 19 -6.60 7.02 -33.29
N ILE A 20 -5.46 7.16 -32.59
CA ILE A 20 -5.37 7.00 -31.15
C ILE A 20 -6.32 7.98 -30.43
N GLY A 21 -6.31 9.25 -30.83
CA GLY A 21 -7.21 10.26 -30.28
C GLY A 21 -8.70 9.90 -30.48
N THR A 22 -9.07 9.42 -31.66
CA THR A 22 -10.45 9.00 -31.97
C THR A 22 -10.87 7.79 -31.12
N VAL A 23 -10.00 6.78 -30.99
CA VAL A 23 -10.29 5.59 -30.15
C VAL A 23 -10.36 5.97 -28.68
N THR A 24 -9.48 6.83 -28.20
CA THR A 24 -9.53 7.35 -26.82
C THR A 24 -10.85 8.06 -26.54
N LEU A 25 -11.28 8.97 -27.42
CA LEU A 25 -12.56 9.68 -27.29
C LEU A 25 -13.76 8.70 -27.32
N TRP A 26 -13.71 7.72 -28.19
CA TRP A 26 -14.79 6.72 -28.30
C TRP A 26 -14.90 5.85 -27.05
N ASN A 27 -13.78 5.37 -26.53
CA ASN A 27 -13.74 4.53 -25.34
C ASN A 27 -14.22 5.28 -24.08
N ASN A 28 -13.87 6.57 -23.97
CA ASN A 28 -14.18 7.41 -22.81
C ASN A 28 -15.37 8.36 -23.07
N ARG A 29 -16.25 8.06 -24.03
CA ARG A 29 -17.36 8.96 -24.43
C ARG A 29 -18.31 9.35 -23.30
N THR A 30 -18.49 8.49 -22.31
CA THR A 30 -19.35 8.74 -21.16
C THR A 30 -18.71 9.75 -20.21
N GLU A 31 -17.42 9.57 -19.90
CA GLU A 31 -16.63 10.49 -19.08
C GLU A 31 -16.52 11.86 -19.74
N PHE A 32 -16.26 11.92 -21.05
CA PHE A 32 -16.29 13.17 -21.80
C PHE A 32 -17.65 13.90 -21.74
N LYS A 33 -18.76 13.16 -21.77
CA LYS A 33 -20.09 13.78 -21.59
C LYS A 33 -20.26 14.34 -20.18
N ASN A 34 -19.83 13.60 -19.16
CA ASN A 34 -19.91 14.04 -17.76
C ASN A 34 -19.02 15.27 -17.52
N MET A 35 -17.82 15.29 -18.10
CA MET A 35 -16.89 16.41 -18.05
C MET A 35 -17.52 17.72 -18.56
N LEU A 36 -18.27 17.68 -19.66
CA LEU A 36 -18.94 18.87 -20.21
C LEU A 36 -19.99 19.45 -19.26
N HIS A 37 -20.44 18.70 -18.26
CA HIS A 37 -21.43 19.13 -17.27
C HIS A 37 -20.80 19.43 -15.89
N SER A 38 -19.54 19.05 -15.63
CA SER A 38 -18.89 19.21 -14.32
C SER A 38 -18.37 20.62 -14.02
N GLY A 39 -18.20 21.46 -15.05
CA GLY A 39 -17.61 22.79 -14.93
C GLY A 39 -16.09 22.81 -14.77
N ASP A 40 -15.42 21.66 -14.61
CA ASP A 40 -13.96 21.53 -14.48
C ASP A 40 -13.36 20.74 -15.66
N VAL A 41 -13.54 21.31 -16.85
CA VAL A 41 -13.16 20.67 -18.12
C VAL A 41 -11.66 20.34 -18.20
N ILE A 42 -10.80 21.19 -17.63
CA ILE A 42 -9.34 21.05 -17.77
C ILE A 42 -8.83 19.87 -16.95
N ASN A 43 -9.20 19.77 -15.67
CA ASN A 43 -8.72 18.70 -14.80
C ASN A 43 -9.29 17.33 -15.21
N GLU A 44 -10.59 17.30 -15.56
CA GLU A 44 -11.21 16.07 -16.07
C GLU A 44 -10.61 15.61 -17.42
N THR A 45 -10.29 16.55 -18.31
CA THR A 45 -9.60 16.23 -19.57
C THR A 45 -8.20 15.66 -19.29
N ASN A 46 -7.44 16.30 -18.42
CA ASN A 46 -6.11 15.83 -18.04
C ASN A 46 -6.17 14.41 -17.44
N LYS A 47 -7.14 14.15 -16.58
CA LYS A 47 -7.37 12.82 -16.01
C LYS A 47 -7.64 11.76 -17.07
N ILE A 48 -8.56 12.03 -18.02
CA ILE A 48 -8.86 11.11 -19.11
C ILE A 48 -7.63 10.85 -19.97
N TYR A 49 -6.82 11.87 -20.28
CA TYR A 49 -5.62 11.73 -21.10
C TYR A 49 -4.44 11.10 -20.34
N SER A 50 -4.35 11.23 -19.02
CA SER A 50 -3.27 10.57 -18.25
C SER A 50 -3.56 9.11 -17.95
N GLU A 51 -4.84 8.75 -17.74
CA GLU A 51 -5.22 7.42 -17.25
C GLU A 51 -5.77 6.49 -18.34
N ASN A 52 -6.36 7.05 -19.42
CA ASN A 52 -7.21 6.29 -20.35
C ASN A 52 -6.85 6.45 -21.84
N VAL A 53 -5.59 6.77 -22.16
CA VAL A 53 -5.15 6.84 -23.57
C VAL A 53 -5.20 5.45 -24.20
N ALA A 54 -5.89 5.33 -25.32
CA ALA A 54 -5.96 4.06 -26.04
C ALA A 54 -4.56 3.56 -26.42
N TYR A 55 -4.30 2.27 -26.18
CA TYR A 55 -3.01 1.60 -26.43
C TYR A 55 -1.83 2.08 -25.56
N SER A 56 -2.06 2.84 -24.48
CA SER A 56 -0.99 3.30 -23.56
C SER A 56 -0.09 2.14 -23.11
N ASP A 57 -0.68 1.06 -22.61
CA ASP A 57 0.06 -0.13 -22.16
C ASP A 57 0.92 -0.75 -23.25
N THR A 58 0.42 -0.75 -24.51
CA THR A 58 1.17 -1.26 -25.66
C THR A 58 2.40 -0.38 -25.94
N PHE A 59 2.25 0.94 -25.86
CA PHE A 59 3.37 1.86 -26.08
C PHE A 59 4.40 1.80 -24.95
N ILE A 60 3.94 1.71 -23.70
CA ILE A 60 4.80 1.48 -22.54
C ILE A 60 5.60 0.19 -22.72
N ASP A 61 4.93 -0.91 -23.07
CA ASP A 61 5.58 -2.21 -23.27
C ASP A 61 6.61 -2.18 -24.43
N MET A 62 6.30 -1.52 -25.53
CA MET A 62 7.24 -1.35 -26.66
C MET A 62 8.45 -0.50 -26.28
N TRP A 63 8.24 0.60 -25.55
CA TRP A 63 9.32 1.49 -25.09
C TRP A 63 10.23 0.75 -24.11
N SER A 64 9.67 0.09 -23.13
CA SER A 64 10.41 -0.68 -22.14
C SER A 64 11.19 -1.84 -22.75
N LYS A 65 10.64 -2.53 -23.74
CA LYS A 65 11.39 -3.52 -24.55
C LYS A 65 12.62 -2.89 -25.23
N THR A 66 12.46 -1.69 -25.76
CA THR A 66 13.57 -0.99 -26.39
C THR A 66 14.65 -0.66 -25.37
N GLN A 67 14.29 -0.21 -24.18
CA GLN A 67 15.22 0.03 -23.08
C GLN A 67 15.87 -1.27 -22.59
N SER A 68 15.13 -2.36 -22.46
CA SER A 68 15.65 -3.65 -21.98
C SER A 68 16.72 -4.27 -22.91
N VAL A 69 16.65 -4.01 -24.23
CA VAL A 69 17.66 -4.47 -25.20
C VAL A 69 19.00 -3.75 -24.97
N THR A 70 18.99 -2.58 -24.37
CA THR A 70 20.20 -1.78 -24.08
C THR A 70 20.75 -2.00 -22.68
N ASP A 71 20.20 -2.96 -21.92
CA ASP A 71 20.57 -3.28 -20.55
C ASP A 71 20.48 -2.09 -19.58
N VAL A 72 19.52 -1.21 -19.82
CA VAL A 72 19.26 -0.05 -18.97
C VAL A 72 18.65 -0.50 -17.64
N GLN A 73 19.26 -0.08 -16.54
CA GLN A 73 18.79 -0.35 -15.19
C GLN A 73 17.91 0.77 -14.61
N LEU A 74 17.98 1.98 -15.19
CA LEU A 74 17.10 3.11 -14.86
C LEU A 74 16.10 3.28 -16.01
N LEU A 75 14.86 2.87 -15.78
CA LEU A 75 13.79 2.91 -16.77
C LEU A 75 13.02 4.22 -16.61
N ASP A 76 12.88 4.99 -17.68
CA ASP A 76 12.19 6.29 -17.65
C ASP A 76 10.74 6.14 -17.12
N ASP A 77 10.36 7.00 -16.20
CA ASP A 77 9.01 7.11 -15.66
C ASP A 77 8.60 8.58 -15.49
N ALA A 78 7.38 8.91 -15.89
CA ALA A 78 6.89 10.29 -15.92
C ALA A 78 6.65 10.89 -14.53
N GLU A 79 6.36 10.06 -13.52
CA GLU A 79 6.04 10.51 -12.15
C GLU A 79 7.28 10.48 -11.24
N TYR A 80 8.05 9.40 -11.32
CA TYR A 80 9.21 9.18 -10.44
C TYR A 80 10.55 9.51 -11.10
N GLY A 81 10.53 9.96 -12.34
CA GLY A 81 11.71 10.16 -13.17
C GLY A 81 12.32 8.83 -13.66
N ASN A 82 12.49 7.87 -12.79
CA ASN A 82 13.00 6.54 -13.12
C ASN A 82 12.36 5.45 -12.26
N ILE A 83 12.23 4.25 -12.83
CA ILE A 83 12.06 2.99 -12.09
C ILE A 83 13.39 2.25 -12.12
N ILE A 84 13.88 1.85 -10.97
CA ILE A 84 15.16 1.15 -10.85
C ILE A 84 14.92 -0.34 -11.08
N LYS A 85 15.74 -0.97 -11.94
CA LYS A 85 15.72 -2.43 -12.17
C LYS A 85 17.05 -3.02 -11.72
N ASP A 86 17.02 -3.97 -10.79
CA ASP A 86 18.21 -4.69 -10.35
C ASP A 86 18.65 -5.76 -11.37
N GLU A 87 19.81 -6.39 -11.15
CA GLU A 87 20.34 -7.43 -12.03
C GLU A 87 19.44 -8.67 -12.12
N LYS A 88 18.59 -8.92 -11.11
CA LYS A 88 17.62 -10.02 -11.09
C LYS A 88 16.28 -9.65 -11.72
N GLY A 89 16.12 -8.39 -12.15
CA GLY A 89 14.91 -7.86 -12.76
C GLY A 89 13.83 -7.45 -11.78
N ASN A 90 14.13 -7.31 -10.48
CA ASN A 90 13.21 -6.68 -9.54
C ASN A 90 13.15 -5.18 -9.78
N LEU A 91 11.99 -4.61 -9.56
CA LEU A 91 11.72 -3.19 -9.78
C LEU A 91 11.57 -2.46 -8.46
N TYR A 92 12.07 -1.21 -8.40
CA TYR A 92 12.04 -0.37 -7.21
C TYR A 92 11.69 1.06 -7.59
N PHE A 93 10.97 1.75 -6.69
CA PHE A 93 10.87 3.21 -6.75
C PHE A 93 12.17 3.84 -6.23
N PRO A 94 12.60 4.99 -6.77
CA PRO A 94 13.60 5.81 -6.12
C PRO A 94 13.02 6.42 -4.83
N ALA A 95 13.86 6.65 -3.84
CA ALA A 95 13.48 7.35 -2.62
C ALA A 95 14.55 8.39 -2.27
N ASN A 96 14.13 9.64 -2.08
CA ASN A 96 15.03 10.72 -1.76
C ASN A 96 15.60 10.60 -0.33
N ASP A 97 16.77 11.20 -0.13
CA ASP A 97 17.31 11.47 1.20
C ASP A 97 16.49 12.61 1.84
N VAL A 98 15.87 12.35 2.98
CA VAL A 98 14.92 13.26 3.65
C VAL A 98 15.43 13.55 5.05
N ASP A 99 15.44 14.81 5.47
CA ASP A 99 15.61 15.16 6.87
C ASP A 99 14.35 14.74 7.65
N VAL A 100 14.51 13.71 8.47
CA VAL A 100 13.43 13.11 9.26
C VAL A 100 13.25 13.72 10.65
N THR A 101 14.07 14.71 11.01
CA THR A 101 14.10 15.28 12.37
C THR A 101 12.74 15.82 12.81
N SER A 102 12.10 16.66 11.98
CA SER A 102 10.79 17.23 12.30
C SER A 102 9.68 16.17 12.37
N LEU A 103 9.78 15.12 11.54
CA LEU A 103 8.82 14.01 11.53
C LEU A 103 8.94 13.17 12.81
N ALA A 104 10.18 12.93 13.26
CA ALA A 104 10.45 12.25 14.52
C ALA A 104 9.97 13.08 15.73
N GLU A 105 10.21 14.39 15.74
CA GLU A 105 9.70 15.30 16.79
C GLU A 105 8.17 15.26 16.87
N ASN A 106 7.46 15.29 15.73
CA ASN A 106 6.01 15.16 15.68
C ASN A 106 5.55 13.82 16.29
N THR A 107 6.24 12.72 15.97
CA THR A 107 5.92 11.39 16.49
C THR A 107 6.17 11.31 18.01
N ILE A 108 7.27 11.87 18.51
CA ILE A 108 7.59 11.93 19.95
C ILE A 108 6.52 12.73 20.70
N ASN A 109 6.13 13.88 20.17
CA ASN A 109 5.08 14.71 20.77
C ASN A 109 3.74 14.00 20.78
N PHE A 110 3.41 13.28 19.72
CA PHE A 110 2.20 12.45 19.62
C PHE A 110 2.22 11.32 20.67
N ALA A 111 3.33 10.60 20.80
CA ALA A 111 3.50 9.56 21.83
C ALA A 111 3.34 10.12 23.25
N LYS A 112 3.91 11.30 23.55
CA LYS A 112 3.75 11.99 24.84
C LYS A 112 2.28 12.33 25.13
N MET A 113 1.57 12.90 24.15
CA MET A 113 0.15 13.24 24.28
C MET A 113 -0.71 11.99 24.57
N LEU A 114 -0.42 10.87 23.94
CA LEU A 114 -1.10 9.60 24.19
C LEU A 114 -0.78 9.06 25.59
N SER A 115 0.48 9.14 26.01
CA SER A 115 0.91 8.72 27.36
C SER A 115 0.20 9.52 28.47
N GLU A 116 -0.01 10.83 28.30
CA GLU A 116 -0.79 11.66 29.23
C GLU A 116 -2.24 11.20 29.38
N LYS A 117 -2.78 10.51 28.36
CA LYS A 117 -4.11 9.91 28.34
C LYS A 117 -4.11 8.44 28.79
N ASN A 118 -2.98 7.88 29.22
CA ASN A 118 -2.76 6.46 29.52
C ASN A 118 -3.02 5.53 28.32
N ILE A 119 -2.88 6.02 27.09
CA ILE A 119 -2.97 5.24 25.85
C ILE A 119 -1.55 4.82 25.46
N LYS A 120 -1.35 3.54 25.20
CA LYS A 120 -0.07 2.99 24.72
C LYS A 120 0.17 3.40 23.27
N PHE A 121 1.42 3.59 22.90
CA PHE A 121 1.81 3.95 21.54
C PHE A 121 2.99 3.13 21.08
N ALA A 122 2.98 2.67 19.84
CA ALA A 122 4.16 2.14 19.16
C ALA A 122 4.21 2.58 17.69
N TYR A 123 5.43 2.84 17.24
CA TYR A 123 5.72 3.00 15.83
C TYR A 123 6.21 1.67 15.23
N VAL A 124 5.59 1.22 14.15
CA VAL A 124 5.90 -0.03 13.46
C VAL A 124 6.48 0.29 12.10
N GLN A 125 7.76 0.00 11.90
CA GLN A 125 8.44 0.18 10.62
C GLN A 125 8.22 -1.06 9.76
N ALA A 126 7.36 -0.97 8.75
CA ALA A 126 7.25 -2.01 7.74
C ALA A 126 8.44 -1.95 6.78
N PRO A 127 8.90 -3.09 6.25
CA PRO A 127 9.96 -3.14 5.26
C PRO A 127 9.46 -2.66 3.90
N ASN A 128 10.39 -2.29 3.02
CA ASN A 128 10.14 -2.23 1.59
C ASN A 128 11.03 -3.22 0.83
N LYS A 129 10.91 -3.29 -0.49
CA LYS A 129 11.70 -4.22 -1.34
C LYS A 129 13.20 -3.98 -1.26
N ASP A 130 13.63 -2.73 -0.99
CA ASP A 130 15.01 -2.41 -0.67
C ASP A 130 15.31 -2.86 0.77
N LEU A 131 15.61 -4.14 0.93
CA LEU A 131 15.94 -4.71 2.23
C LEU A 131 17.38 -4.38 2.62
N LYS A 132 17.55 -3.81 3.80
CA LYS A 132 18.84 -3.54 4.42
C LYS A 132 19.77 -4.75 4.34
N GLY A 133 20.97 -4.54 3.79
CA GLY A 133 21.99 -5.58 3.62
C GLY A 133 21.81 -6.54 2.44
N TYR A 134 20.76 -6.38 1.64
CA TYR A 134 20.47 -7.24 0.48
C TYR A 134 20.37 -6.47 -0.85
N THR A 135 20.64 -5.19 -0.83
CA THR A 135 20.38 -4.28 -1.94
C THR A 135 21.52 -4.27 -2.94
N ASP A 136 21.21 -4.33 -4.22
CA ASP A 136 22.19 -4.08 -5.28
C ASP A 136 22.65 -2.62 -5.25
N LYS A 137 23.90 -2.38 -5.66
CA LYS A 137 24.49 -1.04 -5.64
C LYS A 137 23.64 0.00 -6.38
N ILE A 138 23.06 -0.39 -7.54
CA ILE A 138 22.22 0.53 -8.32
C ILE A 138 20.99 0.99 -7.53
N VAL A 139 20.38 0.14 -6.71
CA VAL A 139 19.24 0.53 -5.88
C VAL A 139 19.72 1.47 -4.78
N SER A 140 20.80 1.14 -4.07
CA SER A 140 21.36 1.98 -2.99
C SER A 140 21.79 3.38 -3.47
N ASP A 141 22.17 3.53 -4.74
CA ASP A 141 22.57 4.83 -5.28
C ASP A 141 21.36 5.79 -5.50
N TYR A 142 20.11 5.25 -5.56
CA TYR A 142 18.90 6.01 -5.86
C TYR A 142 17.76 5.82 -4.85
N ASN A 143 17.94 4.98 -3.84
CA ASN A 143 16.93 4.74 -2.82
C ASN A 143 17.51 4.90 -1.42
N PHE A 144 17.10 5.95 -0.72
CA PHE A 144 17.54 6.29 0.63
C PHE A 144 16.52 5.90 1.72
N SER A 145 15.49 5.13 1.38
CA SER A 145 14.39 4.80 2.29
C SER A 145 14.85 4.13 3.58
N ASN A 146 15.81 3.18 3.50
CA ASN A 146 16.37 2.54 4.69
C ASN A 146 17.21 3.49 5.55
N LYS A 147 17.98 4.39 4.93
CA LYS A 147 18.74 5.42 5.65
C LYS A 147 17.78 6.31 6.43
N ASN A 148 16.74 6.83 5.77
CA ASN A 148 15.74 7.68 6.40
C ASN A 148 15.08 6.97 7.60
N ALA A 149 14.71 5.69 7.42
CA ALA A 149 14.11 4.89 8.47
C ALA A 149 15.06 4.62 9.64
N ASP A 150 16.35 4.36 9.37
CA ASP A 150 17.35 4.14 10.41
C ASP A 150 17.56 5.42 11.26
N GLU A 151 17.67 6.58 10.60
CA GLU A 151 17.80 7.87 11.28
C GLU A 151 16.54 8.21 12.10
N PHE A 152 15.36 7.99 11.53
CA PHE A 152 14.09 8.22 12.19
C PHE A 152 13.94 7.35 13.46
N LEU A 153 14.16 6.04 13.32
CA LEU A 153 14.07 5.10 14.46
C LEU A 153 15.09 5.40 15.54
N SER A 154 16.33 5.79 15.17
CA SER A 154 17.34 6.21 16.16
C SER A 154 16.86 7.37 17.02
N ILE A 155 16.24 8.39 16.40
CA ILE A 155 15.70 9.53 17.14
C ILE A 155 14.54 9.10 18.04
N LEU A 156 13.66 8.21 17.60
CA LEU A 156 12.56 7.69 18.42
C LEU A 156 13.09 6.91 19.64
N ASP A 157 14.04 6.00 19.43
CA ASP A 157 14.63 5.16 20.47
C ASP A 157 15.36 6.01 21.54
N GLU A 158 16.13 7.04 21.12
CA GLU A 158 16.79 7.99 22.02
C GLU A 158 15.81 8.79 22.90
N ASN A 159 14.56 8.92 22.45
CA ASN A 159 13.50 9.60 23.18
C ASN A 159 12.52 8.65 23.89
N GLY A 160 12.82 7.35 23.91
CA GLY A 160 12.05 6.34 24.63
C GLY A 160 10.68 6.05 24.04
N VAL A 161 10.51 6.23 22.73
CA VAL A 161 9.30 5.83 22.01
C VAL A 161 9.40 4.34 21.66
N ASP A 162 8.36 3.58 21.98
CA ASP A 162 8.30 2.15 21.63
C ASP A 162 8.27 1.96 20.13
N THR A 163 9.19 1.14 19.60
CA THR A 163 9.34 0.85 18.17
C THR A 163 9.32 -0.65 17.89
N LEU A 164 8.80 -1.03 16.71
CA LEU A 164 8.92 -2.38 16.16
C LEU A 164 9.47 -2.28 14.73
N ASP A 165 10.74 -2.61 14.54
CA ASP A 165 11.35 -2.67 13.21
C ASP A 165 11.22 -4.07 12.60
N LEU A 166 10.27 -4.24 11.69
CA LEU A 166 10.06 -5.51 10.97
C LEU A 166 11.20 -5.83 10.00
N ARG A 167 12.01 -4.85 9.57
CA ARG A 167 13.17 -5.06 8.70
C ARG A 167 14.25 -5.88 9.41
N GLU A 168 14.50 -5.56 10.69
CA GLU A 168 15.46 -6.29 11.52
C GLU A 168 14.97 -7.72 11.82
N LEU A 169 13.66 -7.92 11.99
CA LEU A 169 13.10 -9.26 12.20
C LEU A 169 13.21 -10.15 10.95
N ILE A 170 13.06 -9.61 9.75
CA ILE A 170 13.30 -10.33 8.50
C ILE A 170 14.74 -10.85 8.42
N ILE A 171 15.70 -9.99 8.77
CA ILE A 171 17.13 -10.34 8.79
C ILE A 171 17.41 -11.40 9.86
N LYS A 172 16.93 -11.18 11.08
CA LYS A 172 17.11 -12.07 12.22
C LYS A 172 16.55 -13.48 11.98
N GLU A 173 15.39 -13.58 11.34
CA GLU A 173 14.73 -14.84 11.02
C GLU A 173 15.22 -15.44 9.70
N ASN A 174 16.12 -14.76 8.98
CA ASN A 174 16.67 -15.16 7.68
C ASN A 174 15.58 -15.57 6.68
N LEU A 175 14.57 -14.71 6.52
CA LEU A 175 13.46 -15.00 5.64
C LEU A 175 13.89 -14.97 4.17
N ASP A 176 13.25 -15.80 3.34
CA ASP A 176 13.53 -15.88 1.90
C ASP A 176 13.06 -14.62 1.18
N ARG A 177 13.99 -13.75 0.85
CA ARG A 177 13.75 -12.45 0.22
C ARG A 177 12.87 -12.54 -1.03
N GLU A 178 13.07 -13.57 -1.86
CA GLU A 178 12.35 -13.72 -3.15
C GLU A 178 10.84 -13.95 -2.95
N LYS A 179 10.40 -14.22 -1.72
CA LYS A 179 8.99 -14.45 -1.37
C LYS A 179 8.34 -13.31 -0.61
N LEU A 180 9.12 -12.31 -0.18
CA LEU A 180 8.62 -11.27 0.71
C LEU A 180 7.78 -10.21 -0.02
N PHE A 181 8.15 -9.89 -1.26
CA PHE A 181 7.53 -8.81 -2.03
C PHE A 181 7.08 -9.30 -3.41
N TYR A 182 6.07 -8.63 -3.95
CA TYR A 182 5.73 -8.81 -5.36
C TYR A 182 6.87 -8.25 -6.23
N LYS A 183 7.17 -8.94 -7.32
CA LYS A 183 8.21 -8.48 -8.26
C LYS A 183 7.78 -7.22 -8.98
N THR A 184 6.53 -7.17 -9.41
CA THR A 184 5.96 -6.09 -10.23
C THR A 184 5.27 -4.99 -9.42
N ASP A 185 5.18 -5.15 -8.08
CA ASP A 185 4.57 -4.18 -7.17
C ASP A 185 5.53 -3.79 -6.05
N HIS A 186 5.28 -2.65 -5.41
CA HIS A 186 6.09 -2.19 -4.28
C HIS A 186 5.68 -2.84 -2.95
N HIS A 187 4.49 -3.40 -2.86
CA HIS A 187 4.00 -3.99 -1.62
C HIS A 187 4.60 -5.37 -1.32
N TRP A 188 4.59 -5.72 -0.06
CA TRP A 188 4.84 -7.09 0.40
C TRP A 188 3.76 -8.06 -0.08
N THR A 189 4.08 -9.36 -0.11
CA THR A 189 3.11 -10.41 -0.42
C THR A 189 2.12 -10.58 0.75
N THR A 190 0.96 -11.16 0.48
CA THR A 190 -0.04 -11.46 1.51
C THR A 190 0.52 -12.38 2.61
N THR A 191 1.40 -13.31 2.24
CA THR A 191 2.08 -14.21 3.20
C THR A 191 3.04 -13.45 4.11
N THR A 192 3.74 -12.45 3.59
CA THR A 192 4.60 -11.56 4.39
C THR A 192 3.76 -10.69 5.32
N ALA A 193 2.64 -10.18 4.85
CA ALA A 193 1.70 -9.43 5.71
C ALA A 193 1.14 -10.30 6.85
N PHE A 194 0.86 -11.58 6.59
CA PHE A 194 0.45 -12.53 7.63
C PHE A 194 1.57 -12.78 8.66
N TRP A 195 2.82 -12.93 8.21
CA TRP A 195 3.97 -12.99 9.10
C TRP A 195 4.12 -11.72 9.94
N ALA A 196 4.01 -10.55 9.32
CA ALA A 196 4.11 -9.26 10.01
C ALA A 196 3.00 -9.08 11.06
N TYR A 197 1.77 -9.51 10.78
CA TYR A 197 0.67 -9.58 11.72
C TYR A 197 1.04 -10.43 12.95
N ASN A 198 1.63 -11.60 12.74
CA ASN A 198 2.09 -12.45 13.85
C ASN A 198 3.10 -11.72 14.72
N LYS A 199 4.11 -11.07 14.11
CA LYS A 199 5.14 -10.32 14.85
C LYS A 199 4.57 -9.13 15.60
N LEU A 200 3.61 -8.43 15.01
CA LEU A 200 2.91 -7.33 15.68
C LEU A 200 2.16 -7.81 16.93
N VAL A 201 1.39 -8.90 16.84
CA VAL A 201 0.66 -9.44 18.00
C VAL A 201 1.63 -9.94 19.08
N GLU A 202 2.72 -10.62 18.71
CA GLU A 202 3.78 -11.01 19.65
C GLU A 202 4.35 -9.80 20.40
N TYR A 203 4.68 -8.75 19.66
CA TYR A 203 5.20 -7.50 20.23
C TYR A 203 4.21 -6.83 21.19
N LEU A 204 2.92 -6.71 20.80
CA LEU A 204 1.88 -6.10 21.62
C LEU A 204 1.64 -6.87 22.92
N ASN A 205 1.67 -8.20 22.85
CA ASN A 205 1.55 -9.04 24.06
C ASN A 205 2.75 -8.93 24.98
N GLN A 206 3.99 -8.90 24.42
CA GLN A 206 5.20 -8.82 25.21
C GLN A 206 5.41 -7.44 25.83
N THR A 207 5.15 -6.35 25.09
CA THR A 207 5.41 -4.99 25.50
C THR A 207 4.29 -4.42 26.38
N TYR A 208 3.02 -4.73 26.01
CA TYR A 208 1.85 -4.10 26.62
C TYR A 208 0.95 -5.07 27.41
N ASN A 209 1.27 -6.36 27.38
CA ASN A 209 0.50 -7.41 28.07
C ASN A 209 -0.99 -7.43 27.68
N LEU A 210 -1.30 -7.23 26.37
CA LEU A 210 -2.68 -7.17 25.88
C LEU A 210 -3.38 -8.53 25.82
N ASN A 211 -2.62 -9.63 25.91
CA ASN A 211 -3.13 -11.01 25.87
C ASN A 211 -3.99 -11.33 24.63
N ILE A 212 -3.59 -10.78 23.46
CA ILE A 212 -4.24 -11.04 22.18
C ILE A 212 -3.89 -12.47 21.74
N ASP A 213 -4.92 -13.26 21.40
CA ASP A 213 -4.77 -14.65 20.91
C ASP A 213 -3.81 -15.52 21.75
N PRO A 214 -4.09 -15.72 23.06
CA PRO A 214 -3.18 -16.42 23.97
C PRO A 214 -2.90 -17.87 23.59
N ASN A 215 -3.80 -18.49 22.81
CA ASN A 215 -3.68 -19.87 22.36
C ASN A 215 -3.04 -20.00 20.96
N ASN A 216 -2.61 -18.89 20.36
CA ASN A 216 -2.07 -18.83 19.01
C ASN A 216 -3.00 -19.42 17.92
N TYR A 217 -4.31 -19.35 18.15
CA TYR A 217 -5.30 -19.94 17.24
C TYR A 217 -5.51 -19.10 15.98
N TYR A 218 -5.66 -17.77 16.14
CA TYR A 218 -5.88 -16.85 15.03
C TYR A 218 -4.60 -16.54 14.26
N ARG A 219 -3.43 -16.85 14.82
CA ARG A 219 -2.11 -16.65 14.22
C ARG A 219 -1.53 -17.91 13.57
N ASP A 220 -2.18 -19.07 13.76
CA ASP A 220 -1.76 -20.30 13.09
C ASP A 220 -2.29 -20.32 11.65
N ILE A 221 -1.38 -20.32 10.68
CA ILE A 221 -1.71 -20.33 9.25
C ILE A 221 -2.52 -21.57 8.83
N ASN A 222 -2.44 -22.68 9.58
CA ASN A 222 -3.22 -23.89 9.33
C ASN A 222 -4.74 -23.68 9.58
N ASN A 223 -5.11 -22.62 10.26
CA ASN A 223 -6.51 -22.21 10.45
C ASN A 223 -6.99 -21.25 9.33
N TYR A 224 -6.28 -21.20 8.21
CA TYR A 224 -6.64 -20.40 7.05
C TYR A 224 -6.62 -21.23 5.78
N ASN A 225 -7.46 -20.85 4.82
CA ASN A 225 -7.43 -21.36 3.47
C ASN A 225 -6.49 -20.48 2.64
N LEU A 226 -5.54 -21.12 1.97
CA LEU A 226 -4.61 -20.46 1.05
C LEU A 226 -4.97 -20.84 -0.37
N THR A 227 -5.23 -19.84 -1.23
CA THR A 227 -5.49 -20.04 -2.65
C THR A 227 -4.44 -19.30 -3.45
N GLU A 228 -3.60 -20.04 -4.16
CA GLU A 228 -2.58 -19.46 -5.04
C GLU A 228 -3.14 -19.26 -6.46
N ILE A 229 -3.03 -18.04 -6.98
CA ILE A 229 -3.44 -17.65 -8.33
C ILE A 229 -2.17 -17.28 -9.09
N LYS A 230 -1.86 -18.05 -10.13
CA LYS A 230 -0.62 -17.89 -10.89
C LYS A 230 -0.71 -16.80 -11.94
N GLU A 231 0.41 -16.06 -12.14
CA GLU A 231 0.60 -15.08 -13.21
C GLU A 231 -0.59 -14.13 -13.39
N CYS A 232 -1.15 -13.64 -12.28
CA CYS A 232 -2.41 -12.89 -12.26
C CYS A 232 -2.28 -11.42 -11.88
N TYR A 233 -1.07 -10.93 -11.57
CA TYR A 233 -0.89 -9.59 -11.06
C TYR A 233 0.25 -8.83 -11.75
N LEU A 234 -0.09 -7.70 -12.35
CA LEU A 234 0.84 -6.68 -12.83
C LEU A 234 0.69 -5.46 -11.94
N GLY A 235 1.55 -5.38 -10.94
CA GLY A 235 1.50 -4.33 -9.93
C GLY A 235 1.92 -2.94 -10.42
N SER A 236 1.97 -1.99 -9.51
CA SER A 236 2.21 -0.57 -9.79
C SER A 236 3.50 -0.30 -10.56
N LEU A 237 4.59 -0.96 -10.20
CA LEU A 237 5.89 -0.86 -10.88
C LEU A 237 5.84 -1.54 -12.26
N GLY A 238 5.25 -2.73 -12.33
CA GLY A 238 5.13 -3.48 -13.58
C GLY A 238 4.29 -2.75 -14.64
N ARG A 239 3.22 -2.06 -14.24
CA ARG A 239 2.41 -1.23 -15.16
C ARG A 239 3.20 -0.06 -15.76
N ARG A 240 4.17 0.50 -15.02
CA ARG A 240 5.03 1.61 -15.48
C ARG A 240 6.06 1.17 -16.50
N VAL A 241 6.58 -0.04 -16.35
CA VAL A 241 7.65 -0.56 -17.24
C VAL A 241 7.16 -1.59 -18.26
N GLY A 242 5.89 -1.98 -18.20
CA GLY A 242 5.27 -2.92 -19.11
C GLY A 242 5.52 -4.40 -18.76
N LYS A 243 4.50 -5.22 -19.04
CA LYS A 243 4.47 -6.65 -18.75
C LYS A 243 5.64 -7.43 -19.37
N SER A 244 6.10 -7.02 -20.56
CA SER A 244 7.18 -7.73 -21.26
C SER A 244 8.53 -7.62 -20.58
N VAL A 245 8.72 -6.60 -19.73
CA VAL A 245 9.96 -6.37 -18.95
C VAL A 245 9.84 -6.92 -17.55
N SER A 246 8.69 -6.71 -16.91
CA SER A 246 8.48 -7.09 -15.51
C SER A 246 8.01 -8.53 -15.31
N GLY A 247 7.30 -9.11 -16.28
CA GLY A 247 6.52 -10.34 -16.10
C GLY A 247 5.26 -10.09 -15.29
N LEU A 248 4.76 -11.14 -14.65
CA LEU A 248 3.59 -11.10 -13.75
C LEU A 248 3.95 -11.74 -12.42
N ASP A 249 3.28 -11.31 -11.37
CA ASP A 249 3.33 -11.95 -10.06
C ASP A 249 2.22 -12.99 -9.90
N ASP A 250 2.52 -13.98 -9.07
CA ASP A 250 1.53 -14.84 -8.44
C ASP A 250 0.89 -14.08 -7.27
N TYR A 251 -0.36 -14.41 -6.95
CA TYR A 251 -1.05 -13.86 -5.79
C TYR A 251 -1.54 -14.98 -4.89
N THR A 252 -1.24 -14.91 -3.59
CA THR A 252 -1.77 -15.85 -2.60
C THR A 252 -2.88 -15.17 -1.82
N PHE A 253 -4.11 -15.61 -2.03
CA PHE A 253 -5.25 -15.20 -1.22
C PHE A 253 -5.31 -16.04 0.05
N ILE A 254 -5.47 -15.38 1.21
CA ILE A 254 -5.53 -16.01 2.54
C ILE A 254 -6.82 -15.59 3.22
N GLU A 255 -7.66 -16.56 3.61
CA GLU A 255 -8.87 -16.27 4.37
C GLU A 255 -9.06 -17.27 5.53
N PRO A 256 -9.66 -16.85 6.68
CA PRO A 256 -9.89 -17.76 7.80
C PRO A 256 -10.85 -18.88 7.44
N ASN A 257 -10.55 -20.10 7.88
CA ASN A 257 -11.44 -21.26 7.81
C ASN A 257 -12.33 -21.42 9.06
N PHE A 258 -12.26 -20.48 9.98
CA PHE A 258 -13.08 -20.41 11.19
C PHE A 258 -14.18 -19.35 11.06
N LYS A 259 -15.14 -19.38 11.99
CA LYS A 259 -16.25 -18.42 12.00
C LYS A 259 -15.76 -17.01 12.33
N THR A 260 -16.24 -16.05 11.56
CA THR A 260 -16.03 -14.62 11.76
C THR A 260 -17.35 -13.88 11.55
N ASP A 261 -17.54 -12.74 12.21
CA ASP A 261 -18.66 -11.85 11.94
C ASP A 261 -18.25 -10.39 12.24
N TYR A 262 -18.45 -9.53 11.26
CA TYR A 262 -17.99 -8.15 11.29
C TYR A 262 -19.10 -7.15 11.06
N LYS A 263 -18.93 -5.97 11.65
CA LYS A 263 -19.61 -4.73 11.28
C LYS A 263 -18.55 -3.68 11.02
N ILE A 264 -18.47 -3.18 9.78
CA ILE A 264 -17.48 -2.18 9.36
C ILE A 264 -18.20 -0.88 9.04
N TYR A 265 -17.71 0.21 9.63
CA TYR A 265 -18.27 1.55 9.48
C TYR A 265 -17.25 2.47 8.82
N ASN A 266 -17.74 3.44 8.07
CA ASN A 266 -16.91 4.55 7.62
C ASN A 266 -16.99 5.67 8.65
N GLY A 267 -15.87 5.97 9.32
CA GLY A 267 -15.80 6.94 10.41
C GLY A 267 -16.11 8.37 10.00
N VAL A 268 -15.96 8.70 8.71
CA VAL A 268 -16.27 10.02 8.15
C VAL A 268 -17.76 10.15 7.79
N THR A 269 -18.31 9.17 7.06
CA THR A 269 -19.62 9.29 6.42
C THR A 269 -20.75 8.58 7.16
N SER A 270 -20.46 7.51 7.92
CA SER A 270 -21.48 6.69 8.56
C SER A 270 -20.99 5.93 9.79
N LYS A 271 -21.00 6.58 10.95
CA LYS A 271 -20.63 5.94 12.23
C LYS A 271 -21.73 5.04 12.83
N THR A 272 -22.96 5.15 12.36
CA THR A 272 -24.11 4.43 12.93
C THR A 272 -24.58 3.25 12.11
N ASN A 273 -24.44 3.31 10.78
CA ASN A 273 -24.84 2.24 9.88
C ASN A 273 -23.60 1.59 9.28
N PRO A 274 -23.39 0.27 9.44
CA PRO A 274 -22.25 -0.41 8.84
C PRO A 274 -22.35 -0.36 7.31
N ILE A 275 -21.21 -0.03 6.66
CA ILE A 275 -21.08 -0.06 5.19
C ILE A 275 -20.85 -1.49 4.70
N PHE A 276 -20.21 -2.34 5.52
CA PHE A 276 -20.03 -3.77 5.27
C PHE A 276 -20.38 -4.57 6.52
N LYS A 277 -20.92 -5.80 6.34
CA LYS A 277 -21.25 -6.71 7.45
C LYS A 277 -21.24 -8.17 7.00
N GLY A 278 -20.96 -9.05 7.94
CA GLY A 278 -20.99 -10.51 7.77
C GLY A 278 -19.64 -11.15 8.08
N ASN A 279 -19.41 -12.36 7.55
CA ASN A 279 -18.14 -13.04 7.73
C ASN A 279 -16.99 -12.31 7.04
N PHE A 280 -15.75 -12.78 7.27
CA PHE A 280 -14.53 -12.20 6.71
C PHE A 280 -14.66 -11.95 5.21
N HIS A 281 -15.07 -12.96 4.44
CA HIS A 281 -15.21 -12.85 3.01
C HIS A 281 -16.19 -11.74 2.58
N LYS A 282 -17.37 -11.67 3.17
CA LYS A 282 -18.40 -10.67 2.81
C LYS A 282 -18.07 -9.25 3.25
N ALA A 283 -17.40 -9.10 4.39
CA ALA A 283 -17.17 -7.79 4.97
C ALA A 283 -15.85 -7.17 4.50
N ILE A 284 -14.80 -7.98 4.30
CA ILE A 284 -13.44 -7.54 4.09
C ILE A 284 -12.97 -7.78 2.64
N VAL A 285 -13.29 -8.96 2.06
CA VAL A 285 -12.80 -9.36 0.74
C VAL A 285 -13.59 -8.68 -0.38
N LYS A 286 -12.89 -8.31 -1.44
CA LYS A 286 -13.46 -7.70 -2.67
C LYS A 286 -13.38 -8.68 -3.83
N ASP A 287 -14.47 -9.40 -4.06
CA ASP A 287 -14.57 -10.43 -5.09
C ASP A 287 -14.27 -9.90 -6.50
N ASN A 288 -14.69 -8.68 -6.80
CA ASN A 288 -14.42 -8.04 -8.09
C ASN A 288 -12.92 -7.84 -8.36
N ILE A 289 -12.10 -7.69 -7.31
CA ILE A 289 -10.64 -7.62 -7.40
C ILE A 289 -10.04 -9.03 -7.39
N LEU A 290 -10.45 -9.86 -6.45
CA LEU A 290 -9.93 -11.21 -6.27
C LEU A 290 -10.10 -12.06 -7.54
N THR A 291 -11.30 -12.07 -8.11
CA THR A 291 -11.67 -12.90 -9.27
C THR A 291 -11.43 -12.23 -10.63
N SER A 292 -10.92 -10.99 -10.64
CA SER A 292 -10.61 -10.29 -11.89
C SER A 292 -9.57 -11.04 -12.72
N ASN A 293 -9.87 -11.23 -14.01
CA ASN A 293 -8.92 -11.73 -15.00
C ASN A 293 -8.03 -10.62 -15.59
N ASP A 294 -8.30 -9.36 -15.26
CA ASP A 294 -7.45 -8.25 -15.62
C ASP A 294 -6.20 -8.25 -14.72
N VAL A 295 -5.05 -8.53 -15.31
CA VAL A 295 -3.78 -8.59 -14.58
C VAL A 295 -3.37 -7.25 -13.97
N THR A 296 -3.94 -6.14 -14.44
CA THR A 296 -3.71 -4.80 -13.88
C THR A 296 -4.58 -4.49 -12.68
N SER A 297 -5.55 -5.38 -12.35
CA SER A 297 -6.35 -5.27 -11.14
C SER A 297 -5.46 -5.34 -9.89
N ASN A 298 -5.56 -4.35 -9.02
CA ASN A 298 -4.70 -4.25 -7.84
C ASN A 298 -5.00 -5.35 -6.82
N LYS A 299 -4.35 -6.51 -6.95
CA LYS A 299 -4.55 -7.67 -6.06
C LYS A 299 -4.20 -7.37 -4.60
N HIS A 300 -3.30 -6.42 -4.33
CA HIS A 300 -3.01 -6.00 -2.96
C HIS A 300 -4.25 -5.42 -2.26
N ALA A 301 -5.13 -4.75 -3.01
CA ALA A 301 -6.38 -4.18 -2.52
C ALA A 301 -7.54 -5.19 -2.40
N THR A 302 -7.29 -6.50 -2.50
CA THR A 302 -8.30 -7.55 -2.29
C THR A 302 -8.96 -7.44 -0.91
N TYR A 303 -8.21 -6.99 0.10
CA TYR A 303 -8.73 -6.69 1.42
C TYR A 303 -9.07 -5.20 1.50
N PHE A 304 -10.31 -4.87 1.87
CA PHE A 304 -10.85 -3.50 2.05
C PHE A 304 -11.02 -2.63 0.79
N GLU A 305 -10.54 -3.03 -0.40
CA GLU A 305 -10.67 -2.33 -1.70
C GLU A 305 -9.69 -1.17 -1.90
N TRP A 306 -9.59 -0.22 -0.99
CA TRP A 306 -8.68 0.93 -1.03
C TRP A 306 -8.35 1.48 0.35
N ASP A 307 -7.53 2.52 0.35
CA ASP A 307 -7.11 3.22 1.55
C ASP A 307 -8.20 4.18 2.03
N TYR A 308 -9.24 3.65 2.71
CA TYR A 308 -10.23 4.50 3.35
C TYR A 308 -9.56 5.41 4.38
N GLY A 309 -9.97 6.69 4.41
CA GLY A 309 -9.46 7.66 5.37
C GLY A 309 -9.79 7.32 6.83
N ASP A 310 -10.95 6.69 7.09
CA ASP A 310 -11.34 6.22 8.43
C ASP A 310 -12.29 5.02 8.33
N LEU A 311 -11.83 3.86 8.79
CA LEU A 311 -12.66 2.66 8.96
C LEU A 311 -12.68 2.22 10.41
N ILE A 312 -13.86 1.82 10.89
CA ILE A 312 -14.08 1.23 12.21
C ILE A 312 -14.52 -0.23 11.98
N ILE A 313 -13.71 -1.19 12.38
CA ILE A 313 -13.91 -2.62 12.17
C ILE A 313 -14.21 -3.29 13.51
N LYS A 314 -15.43 -3.76 13.69
CA LYS A 314 -15.86 -4.49 14.90
C LYS A 314 -16.02 -5.95 14.57
N ASN A 315 -15.26 -6.79 15.27
CA ASN A 315 -15.43 -8.25 15.23
C ASN A 315 -16.40 -8.66 16.34
N THR A 316 -17.60 -9.11 15.96
CA THR A 316 -18.69 -9.40 16.92
C THR A 316 -18.53 -10.75 17.61
N LEU A 317 -17.54 -11.57 17.22
CA LEU A 317 -17.27 -12.87 17.82
C LEU A 317 -16.06 -12.89 18.75
N ILE A 318 -15.30 -11.80 18.82
CA ILE A 318 -14.16 -11.65 19.73
C ILE A 318 -14.59 -10.80 20.91
N ASP A 319 -14.38 -11.35 22.12
CA ASP A 319 -14.76 -10.76 23.39
C ASP A 319 -13.52 -10.64 24.29
N ASN A 320 -12.52 -9.88 23.82
CA ASN A 320 -11.30 -9.58 24.58
C ASN A 320 -11.16 -8.10 24.91
N ASP A 321 -12.16 -7.30 24.55
CA ASP A 321 -12.23 -5.85 24.74
C ASP A 321 -11.05 -5.06 24.18
N VAL A 322 -10.14 -5.68 23.40
CA VAL A 322 -8.97 -5.01 22.82
C VAL A 322 -9.39 -4.12 21.68
N LYS A 323 -9.05 -2.83 21.80
CA LYS A 323 -9.31 -1.78 20.80
C LYS A 323 -8.01 -1.13 20.34
N ILE A 324 -7.74 -1.19 19.07
CA ILE A 324 -6.53 -0.63 18.45
C ILE A 324 -6.90 0.46 17.45
N LEU A 325 -6.24 1.61 17.54
CA LEU A 325 -6.21 2.60 16.47
C LEU A 325 -4.92 2.42 15.66
N LEU A 326 -5.07 2.10 14.38
CA LEU A 326 -3.98 1.92 13.42
C LEU A 326 -3.94 3.09 12.44
N ILE A 327 -2.98 3.98 12.60
CA ILE A 327 -2.63 5.02 11.62
C ILE A 327 -1.70 4.34 10.61
N LYS A 328 -2.07 4.36 9.32
CA LYS A 328 -1.53 3.42 8.36
C LYS A 328 -1.25 4.02 6.99
N ASP A 329 -0.44 3.30 6.22
CA ASP A 329 -0.36 3.38 4.76
C ASP A 329 -0.98 2.13 4.10
N SER A 330 -0.86 2.00 2.78
CA SER A 330 -1.43 0.88 2.01
C SER A 330 -0.87 -0.50 2.38
N TYR A 331 0.36 -0.59 2.91
CA TYR A 331 0.94 -1.85 3.36
C TYR A 331 0.08 -2.56 4.41
N SER A 332 -0.62 -1.78 5.22
CA SER A 332 -1.42 -2.33 6.33
C SER A 332 -2.68 -3.07 5.89
N LEU A 333 -3.18 -2.94 4.65
CA LEU A 333 -4.46 -3.53 4.27
C LEU A 333 -4.58 -5.04 4.57
N PRO A 334 -3.69 -5.92 4.07
CA PRO A 334 -3.78 -7.35 4.41
C PRO A 334 -3.45 -7.63 5.88
N LEU A 335 -2.50 -6.92 6.48
CA LEU A 335 -2.15 -7.07 7.89
C LEU A 335 -3.36 -6.75 8.80
N ALA A 336 -4.05 -5.64 8.54
CA ALA A 336 -5.22 -5.21 9.29
C ALA A 336 -6.39 -6.20 9.15
N ALA A 337 -6.57 -6.81 7.97
CA ALA A 337 -7.54 -7.86 7.79
C ALA A 337 -7.27 -9.05 8.74
N PHE A 338 -6.02 -9.48 8.86
CA PHE A 338 -5.65 -10.56 9.79
C PHE A 338 -5.73 -10.12 11.26
N LEU A 339 -5.24 -8.93 11.60
CA LEU A 339 -5.32 -8.39 12.97
C LEU A 339 -6.77 -8.32 13.47
N SER A 340 -7.71 -7.95 12.60
CA SER A 340 -9.14 -7.90 12.93
C SER A 340 -9.74 -9.24 13.33
N THR A 341 -9.07 -10.37 13.03
CA THR A 341 -9.58 -11.70 13.39
C THR A 341 -9.46 -12.01 14.89
N CYS A 342 -8.57 -11.31 15.61
CA CYS A 342 -8.22 -11.65 17.00
C CYS A 342 -8.41 -10.51 18.01
N ILE A 343 -8.97 -9.37 17.60
CA ILE A 343 -9.29 -8.24 18.48
C ILE A 343 -10.75 -7.79 18.31
N SER A 344 -11.32 -7.16 19.33
CA SER A 344 -12.72 -6.71 19.34
C SER A 344 -12.99 -5.56 18.40
N GLU A 345 -12.06 -4.58 18.34
CA GLU A 345 -12.20 -3.38 17.51
C GLU A 345 -10.85 -2.91 16.93
N LEU A 346 -10.84 -2.71 15.62
CA LEU A 346 -9.72 -2.10 14.90
C LEU A 346 -10.21 -0.88 14.15
N ASP A 347 -9.71 0.28 14.52
CA ASP A 347 -9.91 1.50 13.76
C ASP A 347 -8.70 1.74 12.86
N MET A 348 -8.93 2.00 11.57
CA MET A 348 -7.87 2.34 10.62
C MET A 348 -8.02 3.79 10.16
N VAL A 349 -6.92 4.55 10.20
CA VAL A 349 -6.87 5.92 9.69
C VAL A 349 -5.72 6.06 8.69
N ASP A 350 -6.03 6.62 7.52
CA ASP A 350 -5.04 7.00 6.51
C ASP A 350 -4.98 8.53 6.39
N LEU A 351 -3.86 9.10 6.76
CA LEU A 351 -3.71 10.56 6.81
C LEU A 351 -3.65 11.21 5.42
N ARG A 352 -3.41 10.44 4.35
CA ARG A 352 -3.40 10.95 2.96
C ARG A 352 -4.80 11.30 2.47
N ASP A 353 -5.80 10.52 2.87
CA ASP A 353 -7.19 10.66 2.40
C ASP A 353 -8.06 11.50 3.34
N THR A 354 -7.47 12.04 4.42
CA THR A 354 -8.22 12.76 5.43
C THR A 354 -7.90 14.24 5.53
N PRO A 355 -8.41 15.11 4.68
CA PRO A 355 -8.47 16.52 5.08
C PRO A 355 -9.42 16.71 6.29
N LYS A 356 -9.98 15.65 6.92
CA LYS A 356 -11.21 15.75 7.72
C LYS A 356 -11.36 14.76 8.86
N VAL A 357 -10.41 13.85 9.13
CA VAL A 357 -10.45 13.09 10.38
C VAL A 357 -9.82 13.94 11.46
N ASP A 358 -10.61 14.40 12.38
CA ASP A 358 -10.13 14.98 13.64
C ASP A 358 -9.57 13.83 14.49
N LEU A 359 -8.25 13.55 14.30
CA LEU A 359 -7.56 12.44 14.95
C LEU A 359 -7.62 12.60 16.49
N GLN A 360 -7.51 13.81 17.00
CA GLN A 360 -7.59 14.09 18.43
C GLN A 360 -8.97 13.76 18.99
N LYS A 361 -10.02 14.14 18.29
CA LYS A 361 -11.39 13.78 18.67
C LYS A 361 -11.60 12.27 18.59
N LYS A 362 -11.08 11.61 17.53
CA LYS A 362 -11.17 10.16 17.41
C LYS A 362 -10.49 9.44 18.57
N ILE A 363 -9.31 9.90 18.99
CA ILE A 363 -8.59 9.37 20.15
C ILE A 363 -9.37 9.63 21.46
N ALA A 364 -9.95 10.82 21.61
CA ALA A 364 -10.69 11.17 22.82
C ALA A 364 -12.00 10.35 22.98
N ASP A 365 -12.65 10.05 21.84
CA ASP A 365 -13.93 9.33 21.83
C ASP A 365 -13.77 7.80 21.78
N GLY A 366 -12.57 7.30 21.41
CA GLY A 366 -12.39 5.92 20.97
C GLY A 366 -12.06 4.89 22.05
N ASP A 367 -11.62 5.31 23.27
CA ASP A 367 -11.22 4.42 24.37
C ASP A 367 -10.27 3.29 23.91
N PHE A 368 -9.18 3.68 23.22
CA PHE A 368 -8.21 2.74 22.66
C PHE A 368 -7.19 2.27 23.70
N ASP A 369 -6.86 0.98 23.69
CA ASP A 369 -5.76 0.41 24.49
C ASP A 369 -4.41 0.83 23.95
N VAL A 370 -4.31 0.88 22.61
CA VAL A 370 -3.07 1.18 21.90
C VAL A 370 -3.36 1.95 20.61
N VAL A 371 -2.50 2.92 20.32
CA VAL A 371 -2.39 3.58 19.02
C VAL A 371 -1.10 3.11 18.34
N LEU A 372 -1.24 2.63 17.11
CA LEU A 372 -0.13 2.19 16.29
C LEU A 372 0.02 3.12 15.08
N VAL A 373 1.24 3.46 14.73
CA VAL A 373 1.59 3.99 13.41
C VAL A 373 2.33 2.88 12.68
N LEU A 374 1.82 2.41 11.54
CA LEU A 374 2.47 1.40 10.72
C LEU A 374 2.69 1.95 9.32
N TYR A 375 3.95 2.24 9.01
CA TYR A 375 4.36 2.81 7.75
C TYR A 375 5.51 2.03 7.12
N ASN A 376 5.53 1.99 5.78
CA ASN A 376 6.69 1.54 5.03
C ASN A 376 7.78 2.63 4.99
N THR A 377 8.96 2.30 4.48
CA THR A 377 10.12 3.21 4.48
C THR A 377 10.08 4.32 3.43
N GLU A 378 9.04 4.40 2.60
CA GLU A 378 8.94 5.38 1.50
C GLU A 378 8.08 6.60 1.84
N VAL A 379 7.43 6.63 3.03
CA VAL A 379 6.38 7.61 3.35
C VAL A 379 6.83 8.78 4.24
N PHE A 380 8.12 9.05 4.36
CA PHE A 380 8.62 10.14 5.18
C PHE A 380 8.28 11.51 4.59
N ASN A 381 7.11 12.05 4.96
CA ASN A 381 6.63 13.37 4.56
C ASN A 381 5.68 13.97 5.60
N GLU A 382 5.47 15.28 5.54
CA GLU A 382 4.67 16.03 6.52
C GLU A 382 3.21 15.57 6.60
N THR A 383 2.62 15.11 5.52
CA THR A 383 1.23 14.62 5.51
C THR A 383 1.07 13.37 6.38
N MET A 384 1.99 12.41 6.23
CA MET A 384 1.94 11.14 6.97
C MET A 384 2.27 11.29 8.45
N PHE A 385 3.05 12.31 8.81
CA PHE A 385 3.48 12.59 10.19
C PHE A 385 2.79 13.84 10.77
N GLY A 386 1.73 14.30 10.15
CA GLY A 386 0.90 15.42 10.62
C GLY A 386 -0.19 14.94 11.60
N PHE A 387 0.17 14.62 12.84
CA PHE A 387 -0.77 14.10 13.84
C PHE A 387 -1.66 15.19 14.49
N ASP A 388 -1.71 16.41 13.93
CA ASP A 388 -2.53 17.55 14.39
C ASP A 388 -2.42 17.82 15.91
N ILE A 389 -1.20 17.75 16.45
CA ILE A 389 -0.91 18.05 17.85
C ILE A 389 -0.91 19.58 18.00
N LYS A 390 -1.99 20.13 18.55
CA LYS A 390 -2.10 21.56 18.89
C LYS A 390 -1.83 21.78 20.36
#